data_8f81b99893298ce48e007f9c43f74697
#
_entry.id   8f81b99893298ce48e007f9c43f74697
#
_cell.length_a   1.000
_cell.length_b   1.000
_cell.length_c   1.000
_cell.angle_alpha   90.00
_cell.angle_beta   90.00
_cell.angle_gamma   90.00
#
_symmetry.space_group_name_H-M   'P 1'
#
loop_
_entity.id
_entity.type
_entity.pdbx_description
1 polymer ?
#
loop_
_entity_poly.entity_id
_entity_poly.type
_entity_poly.pdbx_seq_one_letter_code
_entity_poly.pdbx_strand_id
1 'polypeptide(L)'
;MCVVLQDANILDVFVPRVRQTFDTREEAYLFYLDYAKLAGFSVSTKRTSKETRHWVCNREGFLKPGQENEEPMTNKTSMRIGCPAYVKVKEDKKRNIWYFHHVQEAHNHKLEPSPRMVRYMHSHKQREAALDDLFAIMSKSGVPTQTAMNVMSELFGGRQNWSFTEKDVHNK
;
A
#
# COMPACT_ATOMS: atom_id res chain seq x y z
N MET A 1 24.23 -2.04 -3.32
CA MET A 1 23.98 -3.50 -3.22
C MET A 1 22.48 -3.70 -3.45
N CYS A 2 22.08 -4.18 -4.62
CA CYS A 2 20.67 -4.47 -4.89
C CYS A 2 20.30 -5.76 -4.16
N VAL A 3 19.35 -5.68 -3.23
CA VAL A 3 18.76 -6.88 -2.64
C VAL A 3 17.74 -7.38 -3.67
N VAL A 4 18.08 -8.46 -4.35
CA VAL A 4 17.16 -9.19 -5.20
C VAL A 4 16.20 -9.96 -4.30
N LEU A 5 14.94 -10.05 -4.68
CA LEU A 5 13.92 -10.91 -4.04
C LEU A 5 14.43 -12.35 -3.90
N GLN A 6 14.96 -12.73 -2.76
CA GLN A 6 15.57 -14.06 -2.60
C GLN A 6 14.78 -15.02 -1.70
N ASP A 7 13.69 -14.62 -1.03
CA ASP A 7 13.04 -15.50 -0.04
C ASP A 7 11.53 -15.67 -0.13
N ALA A 8 10.83 -14.93 -1.00
CA ALA A 8 9.43 -15.23 -1.25
C ALA A 8 9.33 -16.12 -2.50
N ASN A 9 8.92 -17.36 -2.34
CA ASN A 9 8.63 -18.28 -3.46
C ASN A 9 7.33 -17.82 -4.15
N ILE A 10 7.37 -16.60 -4.74
CA ILE A 10 6.22 -16.02 -5.44
C ILE A 10 6.11 -16.71 -6.79
N LEU A 11 4.96 -17.32 -7.04
CA LEU A 11 4.71 -17.94 -8.32
C LEU A 11 4.83 -16.89 -9.44
N ASP A 12 5.49 -17.24 -10.51
CA ASP A 12 5.75 -16.39 -11.69
C ASP A 12 4.52 -15.68 -12.25
N VAL A 13 3.33 -16.25 -12.05
CA VAL A 13 2.05 -15.67 -12.50
C VAL A 13 1.68 -14.40 -11.75
N PHE A 14 2.18 -14.21 -10.53
CA PHE A 14 1.95 -13.01 -9.72
C PHE A 14 3.03 -11.94 -9.88
N VAL A 15 4.13 -12.25 -10.56
CA VAL A 15 5.23 -11.29 -10.77
C VAL A 15 4.88 -10.35 -11.93
N PRO A 16 4.95 -9.01 -11.73
CA PRO A 16 4.64 -8.06 -12.79
C PRO A 16 5.65 -8.14 -13.93
N ARG A 17 5.16 -8.18 -15.17
CA ARG A 17 6.00 -8.26 -16.38
C ARG A 17 5.74 -7.09 -17.31
N VAL A 18 6.79 -6.60 -17.95
CA VAL A 18 6.65 -5.59 -19.01
C VAL A 18 5.75 -6.15 -20.12
N ARG A 19 4.83 -5.31 -20.63
CA ARG A 19 3.79 -5.62 -21.61
C ARG A 19 2.65 -6.52 -21.12
N GLN A 20 2.59 -6.84 -19.83
CA GLN A 20 1.41 -7.48 -19.26
C GLN A 20 0.21 -6.52 -19.40
N THR A 21 -0.92 -7.02 -19.91
CA THR A 21 -2.10 -6.24 -20.27
C THR A 21 -3.25 -6.46 -19.30
N PHE A 22 -4.11 -5.45 -19.17
CA PHE A 22 -5.28 -5.43 -18.30
C PHE A 22 -6.40 -4.67 -19.00
N ASP A 23 -7.65 -5.02 -18.75
CA ASP A 23 -8.80 -4.32 -19.32
C ASP A 23 -9.00 -2.95 -18.67
N THR A 24 -8.67 -2.83 -17.38
CA THR A 24 -8.81 -1.58 -16.63
C THR A 24 -7.52 -1.20 -15.88
N ARG A 25 -7.42 0.08 -15.57
CA ARG A 25 -6.34 0.60 -14.72
C ARG A 25 -6.43 0.02 -13.30
N GLU A 26 -7.65 -0.17 -12.83
CA GLU A 26 -7.96 -0.70 -11.51
C GLU A 26 -7.48 -2.15 -11.38
N GLU A 27 -7.69 -2.97 -12.39
CA GLU A 27 -7.14 -4.34 -12.44
C GLU A 27 -5.61 -4.35 -12.41
N ALA A 28 -4.98 -3.50 -13.21
CA ALA A 28 -3.52 -3.35 -13.19
C ALA A 28 -3.00 -2.94 -11.80
N TYR A 29 -3.74 -2.06 -11.11
CA TYR A 29 -3.40 -1.64 -9.75
C TYR A 29 -3.55 -2.77 -8.74
N LEU A 30 -4.67 -3.48 -8.77
CA LEU A 30 -4.94 -4.61 -7.88
C LEU A 30 -3.90 -5.72 -8.06
N PHE A 31 -3.56 -6.04 -9.31
CA PHE A 31 -2.50 -7.01 -9.60
C PHE A 31 -1.16 -6.60 -8.96
N TYR A 32 -0.75 -5.33 -9.13
CA TYR A 32 0.49 -4.85 -8.52
C TYR A 32 0.42 -4.77 -6.99
N LEU A 33 -0.75 -4.48 -6.45
CA LEU A 33 -1.00 -4.48 -5.01
C LEU A 33 -0.90 -5.88 -4.41
N ASP A 34 -1.44 -6.89 -5.08
CA ASP A 34 -1.35 -8.30 -4.67
C ASP A 34 0.09 -8.79 -4.73
N TYR A 35 0.82 -8.45 -5.80
CA TYR A 35 2.27 -8.70 -5.86
C TYR A 35 3.00 -8.06 -4.68
N ALA A 36 2.76 -6.79 -4.41
CA ALA A 36 3.40 -6.06 -3.31
C ALA A 36 3.08 -6.68 -1.93
N LYS A 37 1.85 -7.19 -1.78
CA LYS A 37 1.42 -7.92 -0.59
C LYS A 37 2.16 -9.24 -0.41
N LEU A 38 2.34 -10.01 -1.48
CA LEU A 38 3.10 -11.25 -1.49
C LEU A 38 4.60 -11.00 -1.26
N ALA A 39 5.14 -9.96 -1.89
CA ALA A 39 6.55 -9.59 -1.77
C ALA A 39 6.90 -8.89 -0.45
N GLY A 40 5.92 -8.34 0.28
CA GLY A 40 6.14 -7.74 1.60
C GLY A 40 6.53 -6.26 1.57
N PHE A 41 5.95 -5.45 0.67
CA PHE A 41 6.16 -4.00 0.67
C PHE A 41 4.86 -3.23 0.44
N SER A 42 4.85 -1.94 0.78
CA SER A 42 3.71 -1.05 0.59
C SER A 42 3.88 -0.19 -0.67
N VAL A 43 2.78 0.05 -1.37
CA VAL A 43 2.71 0.81 -2.61
C VAL A 43 2.28 2.26 -2.35
N SER A 44 2.87 3.19 -3.07
CA SER A 44 2.46 4.59 -3.15
C SER A 44 2.24 5.00 -4.60
N THR A 45 1.28 5.88 -4.84
CA THR A 45 1.02 6.41 -6.18
C THR A 45 1.71 7.75 -6.35
N LYS A 46 2.55 7.89 -7.37
CA LYS A 46 3.07 9.19 -7.81
C LYS A 46 2.08 9.91 -8.70
N ARG A 47 2.11 11.23 -8.64
CA ARG A 47 1.35 12.08 -9.57
C ARG A 47 1.90 11.91 -10.98
N THR A 48 1.03 11.54 -11.93
CA THR A 48 1.35 11.33 -13.34
C THR A 48 0.25 11.90 -14.22
N SER A 49 0.36 11.77 -15.53
CA SER A 49 -0.67 12.20 -16.48
C SER A 49 -1.93 11.33 -16.41
N LYS A 50 -2.99 11.72 -17.13
CA LYS A 50 -4.21 10.90 -17.21
C LYS A 50 -3.97 9.54 -17.87
N GLU A 51 -3.02 9.47 -18.79
CA GLU A 51 -2.72 8.28 -19.62
C GLU A 51 -1.66 7.37 -19.01
N THR A 52 -0.99 7.82 -17.95
CA THR A 52 0.07 7.04 -17.28
C THR A 52 -0.11 7.06 -15.78
N ARG A 53 0.23 5.96 -15.14
CA ARG A 53 0.32 5.84 -13.69
C ARG A 53 1.67 5.32 -13.29
N HIS A 54 2.14 5.77 -12.13
CA HIS A 54 3.43 5.37 -11.59
C HIS A 54 3.22 4.94 -10.14
N TRP A 55 3.31 3.64 -9.90
CA TRP A 55 3.21 3.04 -8.59
C TRP A 55 4.59 2.63 -8.13
N VAL A 56 4.95 3.04 -6.93
CA VAL A 56 6.30 2.93 -6.39
C VAL A 56 6.27 2.29 -5.01
N CYS A 57 7.38 1.73 -4.56
CA CYS A 57 7.54 1.37 -3.16
C CYS A 57 7.38 2.63 -2.29
N ASN A 58 6.70 2.53 -1.15
CA ASN A 58 6.51 3.65 -0.22
C ASN A 58 7.81 4.21 0.38
N ARG A 59 8.94 3.49 0.24
CA ARG A 59 10.29 3.94 0.61
C ARG A 59 11.03 4.65 -0.52
N GLU A 60 10.35 4.91 -1.64
CA GLU A 60 10.89 5.66 -2.78
C GLU A 60 11.10 7.14 -2.42
N GLY A 61 12.12 7.75 -3.06
CA GLY A 61 12.52 9.15 -2.80
C GLY A 61 13.31 9.31 -1.52
N PHE A 62 13.77 10.54 -1.30
CA PHE A 62 14.49 10.95 -0.10
C PHE A 62 13.71 12.04 0.61
N LEU A 63 13.96 12.21 1.89
CA LEU A 63 13.55 13.42 2.60
C LEU A 63 14.23 14.61 1.91
N LYS A 64 13.47 15.64 1.59
CA LYS A 64 14.08 16.93 1.32
C LYS A 64 14.70 17.40 2.65
N PRO A 65 15.97 17.83 2.66
CA PRO A 65 16.52 18.50 3.83
C PRO A 65 15.57 19.66 4.16
N GLY A 66 15.11 19.74 5.40
CA GLY A 66 14.32 20.87 5.87
C GLY A 66 15.10 22.15 5.61
N GLN A 67 14.40 23.25 5.35
CA GLN A 67 15.02 24.57 5.44
C GLN A 67 15.61 24.67 6.85
N GLU A 68 16.88 24.99 6.97
CA GLU A 68 17.71 24.92 8.18
C GLU A 68 17.21 25.74 9.38
N ASN A 69 16.05 26.38 9.29
CA ASN A 69 15.52 27.33 10.28
C ASN A 69 14.22 26.89 10.98
N GLU A 70 13.71 25.69 10.74
CA GLU A 70 12.52 25.21 11.43
C GLU A 70 12.84 23.92 12.21
N GLU A 71 12.67 23.97 13.54
CA GLU A 71 12.65 22.76 14.35
C GLU A 71 11.59 21.80 13.77
N PRO A 72 11.92 20.51 13.57
CA PRO A 72 10.96 19.58 13.00
C PRO A 72 9.76 19.45 13.95
N MET A 73 8.60 19.95 13.52
CA MET A 73 7.34 19.91 14.28
C MET A 73 6.89 18.49 14.69
N THR A 74 7.55 17.45 14.17
CA THR A 74 7.30 16.06 14.55
C THR A 74 8.55 15.22 14.42
N ASN A 75 8.87 14.41 15.45
CA ASN A 75 9.92 13.40 15.46
C ASN A 75 9.62 12.18 14.54
N LYS A 76 8.92 12.38 13.43
CA LYS A 76 8.61 11.31 12.49
C LYS A 76 9.78 11.08 11.56
N THR A 77 10.60 10.09 11.88
CA THR A 77 11.62 9.58 10.97
C THR A 77 10.97 9.10 9.68
N SER A 78 11.32 9.70 8.55
CA SER A 78 10.83 9.23 7.26
C SER A 78 11.43 7.87 6.92
N MET A 79 10.61 6.99 6.39
CA MET A 79 11.03 5.68 5.89
C MET A 79 11.61 5.75 4.46
N ARG A 80 11.67 6.91 3.83
CA ARG A 80 12.16 7.10 2.46
C ARG A 80 13.67 6.97 2.39
N ILE A 81 14.15 6.05 1.58
CA ILE A 81 15.56 5.70 1.40
C ILE A 81 15.95 5.57 -0.07
N GLY A 82 15.16 6.14 -0.98
CA GLY A 82 15.42 6.10 -2.42
C GLY A 82 15.20 4.70 -3.02
N CYS A 83 14.20 3.95 -2.56
CA CYS A 83 13.91 2.63 -3.11
C CYS A 83 13.62 2.72 -4.61
N PRO A 84 14.31 1.93 -5.47
CA PRO A 84 14.14 2.00 -6.92
C PRO A 84 12.93 1.22 -7.44
N ALA A 85 12.24 0.43 -6.61
CA ALA A 85 11.16 -0.44 -7.05
C ALA A 85 9.92 0.32 -7.48
N TYR A 86 9.46 0.07 -8.71
CA TYR A 86 8.27 0.71 -9.28
C TYR A 86 7.67 -0.05 -10.46
N VAL A 87 6.43 0.30 -10.79
CA VAL A 87 5.76 -0.04 -12.05
C VAL A 87 5.22 1.23 -12.69
N LYS A 88 5.43 1.39 -14.00
CA LYS A 88 4.78 2.41 -14.84
C LYS A 88 3.75 1.74 -15.71
N VAL A 89 2.53 2.24 -15.64
CA VAL A 89 1.38 1.74 -16.39
C VAL A 89 0.95 2.78 -17.42
N LYS A 90 0.64 2.34 -18.62
CA LYS A 90 0.22 3.20 -19.73
C LYS A 90 -1.04 2.66 -20.38
N GLU A 91 -1.92 3.56 -20.81
CA GLU A 91 -3.09 3.26 -21.61
C GLU A 91 -2.73 3.12 -23.09
N ASP A 92 -3.17 2.03 -23.73
CA ASP A 92 -3.24 1.91 -25.19
C ASP A 92 -4.66 2.26 -25.63
N LYS A 93 -4.87 3.51 -26.03
CA LYS A 93 -6.18 4.02 -26.48
C LYS A 93 -6.73 3.32 -27.72
N LYS A 94 -5.86 2.77 -28.58
CA LYS A 94 -6.31 2.06 -29.79
C LYS A 94 -6.98 0.75 -29.48
N ARG A 95 -6.45 0.05 -28.46
CA ARG A 95 -6.93 -1.25 -27.99
C ARG A 95 -7.86 -1.16 -26.78
N ASN A 96 -7.97 0.04 -26.19
CA ASN A 96 -8.70 0.28 -24.95
C ASN A 96 -8.27 -0.64 -23.80
N ILE A 97 -6.94 -0.81 -23.64
CA ILE A 97 -6.33 -1.65 -22.60
C ILE A 97 -5.25 -0.86 -21.87
N TRP A 98 -4.92 -1.33 -20.67
CA TRP A 98 -3.79 -0.86 -19.88
C TRP A 98 -2.67 -1.89 -19.90
N TYR A 99 -1.40 -1.45 -19.84
CA TYR A 99 -0.28 -2.37 -19.80
C TYR A 99 0.88 -1.83 -18.96
N PHE A 100 1.67 -2.75 -18.40
CA PHE A 100 2.89 -2.41 -17.72
C PHE A 100 3.96 -1.97 -18.73
N HIS A 101 4.25 -0.69 -18.75
CA HIS A 101 5.24 -0.09 -19.65
C HIS A 101 6.67 -0.27 -19.13
N HIS A 102 6.89 -0.12 -17.82
CA HIS A 102 8.14 -0.39 -17.13
C HIS A 102 7.87 -1.11 -15.82
N VAL A 103 8.74 -2.05 -15.49
CA VAL A 103 8.74 -2.78 -14.23
C VAL A 103 10.16 -2.77 -13.67
N GLN A 104 10.33 -2.36 -12.42
CA GLN A 104 11.55 -2.44 -11.66
C GLN A 104 11.24 -3.11 -10.32
N GLU A 105 11.71 -4.34 -10.17
CA GLU A 105 11.40 -5.19 -9.00
C GLU A 105 12.41 -5.03 -7.87
N ALA A 106 13.65 -4.61 -8.19
CA ALA A 106 14.72 -4.55 -7.21
C ALA A 106 14.45 -3.53 -6.11
N HIS A 107 14.60 -3.95 -4.86
CA HIS A 107 14.52 -3.11 -3.67
C HIS A 107 15.91 -2.91 -3.07
N ASN A 108 16.16 -1.76 -2.42
CA ASN A 108 17.38 -1.47 -1.68
C ASN A 108 17.20 -1.63 -0.15
N HIS A 109 16.17 -2.32 0.27
CA HIS A 109 15.85 -2.59 1.67
C HIS A 109 15.25 -3.99 1.83
N LYS A 110 15.23 -4.49 3.06
CA LYS A 110 14.56 -5.75 3.40
C LYS A 110 13.05 -5.61 3.23
N LEU A 111 12.42 -6.62 2.68
CA LEU A 111 10.98 -6.77 2.57
C LEU A 111 10.43 -7.45 3.84
N GLU A 112 9.15 -7.26 4.11
CA GLU A 112 8.50 -7.86 5.27
C GLU A 112 8.12 -9.32 4.97
N PRO A 113 8.74 -10.31 5.61
CA PRO A 113 8.47 -11.71 5.30
C PRO A 113 7.15 -12.21 5.90
N SER A 114 6.59 -11.50 6.87
CA SER A 114 5.38 -11.93 7.57
C SER A 114 4.11 -11.41 6.90
N PRO A 115 3.29 -12.28 6.29
CA PRO A 115 1.99 -11.88 5.70
C PRO A 115 1.08 -11.21 6.73
N ARG A 116 1.22 -11.60 8.01
CA ARG A 116 0.48 -11.02 9.12
C ARG A 116 0.83 -9.54 9.35
N MET A 117 2.09 -9.15 9.14
CA MET A 117 2.55 -7.76 9.29
C MET A 117 2.29 -6.95 8.03
N VAL A 118 2.42 -7.54 6.86
CA VAL A 118 2.19 -6.89 5.57
C VAL A 118 0.79 -6.27 5.47
N ARG A 119 -0.24 -6.93 5.97
CA ARG A 119 -1.62 -6.43 5.94
C ARG A 119 -1.84 -5.10 6.68
N TYR A 120 -0.96 -4.76 7.65
CA TYR A 120 -1.01 -3.48 8.36
C TYR A 120 -0.27 -2.34 7.63
N MET A 121 0.40 -2.65 6.53
CA MET A 121 1.02 -1.62 5.70
C MET A 121 -0.04 -0.75 5.02
N HIS A 122 0.27 0.53 4.84
CA HIS A 122 -0.68 1.55 4.37
C HIS A 122 -1.48 1.13 3.14
N SER A 123 -0.84 0.58 2.10
CA SER A 123 -1.51 0.19 0.86
C SER A 123 -2.34 -1.09 0.96
N HIS A 124 -2.14 -1.89 2.00
CA HIS A 124 -2.81 -3.18 2.19
C HIS A 124 -3.92 -3.14 3.25
N LYS A 125 -4.11 -1.99 3.89
CA LYS A 125 -5.22 -1.79 4.82
C LYS A 125 -6.53 -1.76 4.04
N GLN A 126 -7.29 -2.83 4.17
CA GLN A 126 -8.66 -2.88 3.66
C GLN A 126 -9.60 -2.40 4.75
N ARG A 127 -10.36 -1.36 4.45
CA ARG A 127 -11.48 -0.91 5.29
C ARG A 127 -12.73 -1.01 4.43
N GLU A 128 -13.63 -1.85 4.85
CA GLU A 128 -14.96 -1.91 4.24
C GLU A 128 -15.77 -0.69 4.67
N ALA A 129 -16.48 -0.07 3.72
CA ALA A 129 -17.30 1.11 3.99
C ALA A 129 -18.32 0.85 5.12
N ALA A 130 -18.88 -0.37 5.16
CA ALA A 130 -19.82 -0.80 6.20
C ALA A 130 -19.19 -0.76 7.61
N LEU A 131 -17.89 -1.09 7.75
CA LEU A 131 -17.19 -0.99 9.03
C LEU A 131 -16.97 0.47 9.44
N ASP A 132 -16.65 1.32 8.48
CA ASP A 132 -16.51 2.76 8.72
C ASP A 132 -17.82 3.39 9.18
N ASP A 133 -18.96 3.00 8.58
CA ASP A 133 -20.28 3.48 8.96
C ASP A 133 -20.65 3.01 10.37
N LEU A 134 -20.35 1.75 10.70
CA LEU A 134 -20.60 1.20 12.03
C LEU A 134 -19.78 1.91 13.11
N PHE A 135 -18.49 2.16 12.86
CA PHE A 135 -17.67 2.98 13.77
C PHE A 135 -18.21 4.40 13.92
N ALA A 136 -18.67 5.02 12.84
CA ALA A 136 -19.27 6.35 12.89
C ALA A 136 -20.57 6.38 13.73
N ILE A 137 -21.41 5.37 13.61
CA ILE A 137 -22.64 5.22 14.43
C ILE A 137 -22.27 5.05 15.91
N MET A 138 -21.34 4.16 16.24
CA MET A 138 -20.89 3.94 17.61
C MET A 138 -20.31 5.22 18.24
N SER A 139 -19.47 5.93 17.48
CA SER A 139 -18.88 7.20 17.92
C SER A 139 -19.93 8.28 18.18
N LYS A 140 -20.91 8.44 17.29
CA LYS A 140 -22.04 9.37 17.47
C LYS A 140 -22.90 9.01 18.67
N SER A 141 -22.98 7.74 19.01
CA SER A 141 -23.72 7.23 20.19
C SER A 141 -22.89 7.33 21.49
N GLY A 142 -21.71 7.95 21.47
CA GLY A 142 -20.86 8.13 22.65
C GLY A 142 -20.10 6.87 23.08
N VAL A 143 -20.05 5.84 22.25
CA VAL A 143 -19.29 4.62 22.56
C VAL A 143 -17.80 4.91 22.46
N PRO A 144 -16.98 4.69 23.52
CA PRO A 144 -15.54 4.86 23.46
C PRO A 144 -14.92 3.98 22.36
N THR A 145 -13.91 4.51 21.67
CA THR A 145 -13.25 3.82 20.53
C THR A 145 -12.76 2.43 20.91
N GLN A 146 -12.17 2.27 22.10
CA GLN A 146 -11.71 0.96 22.57
C GLN A 146 -12.86 -0.05 22.72
N THR A 147 -14.00 0.40 23.24
CA THR A 147 -15.21 -0.44 23.38
C THR A 147 -15.76 -0.82 22.00
N ALA A 148 -15.84 0.14 21.08
CA ALA A 148 -16.25 -0.13 19.69
C ALA A 148 -15.32 -1.15 19.03
N MET A 149 -14.00 -1.02 19.22
CA MET A 149 -13.00 -1.98 18.74
C MET A 149 -13.19 -3.39 19.34
N ASN A 150 -13.56 -3.50 20.61
CA ASN A 150 -13.81 -4.80 21.25
C ASN A 150 -15.08 -5.46 20.69
N VAL A 151 -16.17 -4.69 20.57
CA VAL A 151 -17.43 -5.18 19.97
C VAL A 151 -17.17 -5.69 18.56
N MET A 152 -16.46 -4.92 17.75
CA MET A 152 -16.11 -5.32 16.38
C MET A 152 -15.23 -6.58 16.38
N SER A 153 -14.31 -6.71 17.35
CA SER A 153 -13.49 -7.91 17.49
C SER A 153 -14.33 -9.16 17.68
N GLU A 154 -15.33 -9.09 18.54
CA GLU A 154 -16.26 -10.22 18.78
C GLU A 154 -17.08 -10.54 17.54
N LEU A 155 -17.63 -9.51 16.87
CA LEU A 155 -18.46 -9.66 15.66
C LEU A 155 -17.70 -10.31 14.49
N PHE A 156 -16.41 -10.00 14.34
CA PHE A 156 -15.59 -10.46 13.21
C PHE A 156 -14.61 -11.59 13.56
N GLY A 157 -14.79 -12.26 14.70
CA GLY A 157 -14.00 -13.43 15.09
C GLY A 157 -12.57 -13.13 15.47
N GLY A 158 -12.28 -11.92 15.93
CA GLY A 158 -11.01 -11.51 16.48
C GLY A 158 -10.27 -10.43 15.71
N ARG A 159 -9.38 -9.71 16.39
CA ARG A 159 -8.56 -8.61 15.81
C ARG A 159 -7.65 -9.06 14.68
N GLN A 160 -7.29 -10.32 14.60
CA GLN A 160 -6.49 -10.89 13.53
C GLN A 160 -7.17 -10.84 12.16
N ASN A 161 -8.48 -10.63 12.12
CA ASN A 161 -9.25 -10.57 10.87
C ASN A 161 -9.30 -9.16 10.25
N TRP A 162 -8.69 -8.17 10.91
CA TRP A 162 -8.69 -6.77 10.43
C TRP A 162 -7.28 -6.32 10.06
N SER A 163 -7.22 -5.36 9.15
CA SER A 163 -5.97 -4.74 8.67
C SER A 163 -5.78 -3.31 9.18
N PHE A 164 -6.61 -2.79 10.08
CA PHE A 164 -6.53 -1.44 10.61
C PHE A 164 -6.36 -1.41 12.13
N THR A 165 -5.86 -0.30 12.65
CA THR A 165 -5.57 -0.07 14.07
C THR A 165 -6.53 0.96 14.65
N GLU A 166 -6.56 1.11 15.99
CA GLU A 166 -7.30 2.15 16.69
C GLU A 166 -6.92 3.56 16.18
N LYS A 167 -5.64 3.79 15.91
CA LYS A 167 -5.14 5.03 15.34
C LYS A 167 -5.72 5.34 13.96
N ASP A 168 -5.99 4.31 13.16
CA ASP A 168 -6.59 4.47 11.83
C ASP A 168 -8.07 4.88 11.94
N VAL A 169 -8.74 4.55 13.05
CA VAL A 169 -10.13 4.97 13.33
C VAL A 169 -10.20 6.44 13.72
N HIS A 170 -9.21 6.94 14.49
CA HIS A 170 -9.15 8.33 14.92
C HIS A 170 -8.72 9.33 13.82
N ASN A 171 -8.01 8.87 12.81
CA ASN A 171 -7.44 9.72 11.76
C ASN A 171 -8.39 9.95 10.56
N LYS A 172 -9.70 10.09 10.83
CA LYS A 172 -10.70 10.48 9.82
C LYS A 172 -11.01 11.96 9.86
#